data_650efffb1fe35127f8af9399419b66d5
#
_entry.id   650efffb1fe35127f8af9399419b66d5
#
_cell.length_a   1.000
_cell.length_b   1.000
_cell.length_c   1.000
_cell.angle_alpha   90.00
_cell.angle_beta   90.00
_cell.angle_gamma   90.00
#
_symmetry.space_group_name_H-M   'P 1'
#
loop_
_entity.id
_entity.type
_entity.pdbx_description
1 polymer ?
#
loop_
_entity_poly.entity_id
_entity_poly.type
_entity_poly.pdbx_seq_one_letter_code
_entity_poly.pdbx_strand_id
1 'polypeptide(L)'
;MRKLAILLCFLVIVSIGFGKELAGHTVVITVDRDGNAHVSEKYTLQLNYTDYETFESIAKQTRTDLSMWQAFFADIRTTLIGDIGSLTTSASTAGAGNFGNNVIVNYDISGFSTKVDKVGRDIIFEVNESKFSFYQPVIDKFIIPWKTELQLKFDSTIKKTNIMDVTPSPSQSSMIDDQYTLVWYGSRIDNRFAVKYKVEENVGELDIDAILSSTYDFFYNNPVYSAAVIVVLVILLIYRKPIIGLIGESFGGEEEIEMPKRGV
;
A
#
# COMPACT_ATOMS: atom_id res chain seq x y z
N MET A 1 56.09 31.31 9.25
CA MET A 1 55.21 31.58 8.11
C MET A 1 54.71 30.30 7.42
N ARG A 2 55.57 29.33 7.02
CA ARG A 2 55.09 28.10 6.32
C ARG A 2 54.05 27.26 7.13
N LYS A 3 54.21 27.13 8.47
CA LYS A 3 53.26 26.37 9.29
C LYS A 3 51.89 27.06 9.41
N LEU A 4 51.85 28.40 9.42
CA LEU A 4 50.61 29.17 9.44
C LEU A 4 49.86 29.07 8.10
N ALA A 5 50.58 29.06 6.95
CA ALA A 5 49.98 28.87 5.63
C ALA A 5 49.39 27.47 5.48
N ILE A 6 50.02 26.42 6.01
CA ILE A 6 49.50 25.04 5.98
C ILE A 6 48.24 24.95 6.86
N LEU A 7 48.24 25.57 8.05
CA LEU A 7 47.08 25.60 8.95
C LEU A 7 45.90 26.35 8.29
N LEU A 8 46.16 27.45 7.61
CA LEU A 8 45.16 28.24 6.86
C LEU A 8 44.60 27.44 5.68
N CYS A 9 45.46 26.75 4.92
CA CYS A 9 45.03 25.85 3.84
C CYS A 9 44.19 24.68 4.39
N PHE A 10 44.56 24.11 5.53
CA PHE A 10 43.76 23.04 6.17
C PHE A 10 42.42 23.56 6.68
N LEU A 11 42.37 24.79 7.25
CA LEU A 11 41.11 25.44 7.65
C LEU A 11 40.22 25.77 6.44
N VAL A 12 40.81 26.22 5.31
CA VAL A 12 40.05 26.46 4.07
C VAL A 12 39.55 25.15 3.46
N ILE A 13 40.33 24.06 3.49
CA ILE A 13 39.89 22.73 2.99
C ILE A 13 38.80 22.15 3.89
N VAL A 14 38.88 22.34 5.20
CA VAL A 14 37.81 21.89 6.14
C VAL A 14 36.54 22.72 5.99
N SER A 15 36.63 24.00 5.58
CA SER A 15 35.45 24.84 5.31
C SER A 15 34.83 24.66 3.93
N ILE A 16 35.48 23.95 2.99
CA ILE A 16 34.96 23.68 1.64
C ILE A 16 34.07 22.41 1.59
N GLY A 17 33.83 21.76 2.69
CA GLY A 17 33.47 20.34 2.69
C GLY A 17 32.13 19.89 3.17
N PHE A 18 31.10 20.67 3.31
CA PHE A 18 29.76 20.08 3.48
C PHE A 18 28.73 20.84 2.64
N GLY A 19 28.64 20.47 1.39
CA GLY A 19 27.49 20.80 0.56
C GLY A 19 26.23 20.08 1.07
N LYS A 20 25.12 20.22 0.35
CA LYS A 20 23.90 19.46 0.61
C LYS A 20 24.15 17.96 0.46
N GLU A 21 23.81 17.21 1.47
CA GLU A 21 24.01 15.76 1.52
C GLU A 21 22.68 15.07 1.88
N LEU A 22 22.40 13.95 1.17
CA LEU A 22 21.32 13.06 1.55
C LEU A 22 21.72 12.30 2.83
N ALA A 23 21.03 12.59 3.94
CA ALA A 23 21.23 11.92 5.20
C ALA A 23 20.41 10.64 5.33
N GLY A 24 19.24 10.59 4.69
CA GLY A 24 18.37 9.42 4.65
C GLY A 24 17.27 9.55 3.60
N HIS A 25 16.81 8.42 3.09
CA HIS A 25 15.67 8.30 2.18
C HIS A 25 14.77 7.17 2.67
N THR A 26 13.54 7.48 3.03
CA THR A 26 12.55 6.47 3.41
C THR A 26 11.44 6.46 2.38
N VAL A 27 11.18 5.29 1.82
CA VAL A 27 10.11 5.03 0.84
C VAL A 27 9.07 4.15 1.51
N VAL A 28 7.89 4.67 1.74
CA VAL A 28 6.75 3.93 2.30
C VAL A 28 5.72 3.74 1.19
N ILE A 29 5.42 2.50 0.87
CA ILE A 29 4.46 2.11 -0.16
C ILE A 29 3.33 1.37 0.54
N THR A 30 2.12 1.92 0.51
CA THR A 30 0.94 1.26 1.06
C THR A 30 0.11 0.70 -0.09
N VAL A 31 0.00 -0.61 -0.14
CA VAL A 31 -0.71 -1.35 -1.20
C VAL A 31 -2.15 -1.60 -0.79
N ASP A 32 -3.08 -1.27 -1.68
CA ASP A 32 -4.51 -1.52 -1.50
C ASP A 32 -4.94 -2.89 -2.05
N ARG A 33 -6.23 -3.22 -1.89
CA ARG A 33 -6.82 -4.47 -2.36
C ARG A 33 -6.91 -4.59 -3.87
N ASP A 34 -6.92 -3.47 -4.59
CA ASP A 34 -7.07 -3.41 -6.04
C ASP A 34 -5.72 -3.46 -6.76
N GLY A 35 -4.63 -3.51 -5.99
CA GLY A 35 -3.26 -3.55 -6.50
C GLY A 35 -2.69 -2.18 -6.83
N ASN A 36 -3.33 -1.09 -6.39
CA ASN A 36 -2.77 0.25 -6.47
C ASN A 36 -1.91 0.53 -5.24
N ALA A 37 -1.15 1.62 -5.26
CA ALA A 37 -0.33 2.01 -4.13
C ALA A 37 -0.41 3.51 -3.85
N HIS A 38 -0.45 3.84 -2.55
CA HIS A 38 -0.14 5.17 -2.05
C HIS A 38 1.31 5.20 -1.57
N VAL A 39 2.09 6.17 -2.04
CA VAL A 39 3.53 6.27 -1.78
C VAL A 39 3.85 7.56 -1.04
N SER A 40 4.64 7.42 0.01
CA SER A 40 5.22 8.55 0.75
C SER A 40 6.73 8.40 0.79
N GLU A 41 7.44 9.29 0.13
CA GLU A 41 8.91 9.33 0.12
C GLU A 41 9.41 10.49 0.96
N LYS A 42 10.25 10.20 1.94
CA LYS A 42 10.88 11.21 2.79
C LYS A 42 12.38 11.26 2.54
N TYR A 43 12.83 12.39 2.03
CA TYR A 43 14.24 12.73 1.85
C TYR A 43 14.71 13.57 3.02
N THR A 44 15.63 13.05 3.81
CA THR A 44 16.24 13.76 4.95
C THR A 44 17.59 14.33 4.48
N LEU A 45 17.74 15.65 4.56
CA LEU A 45 18.89 16.36 4.07
C LEU A 45 19.71 16.97 5.22
N GLN A 46 21.02 16.91 5.09
CA GLN A 46 21.95 17.74 5.86
C GLN A 46 22.41 18.88 4.97
N LEU A 47 22.20 20.12 5.40
CA LEU A 47 22.41 21.32 4.62
C LEU A 47 23.40 22.24 5.33
N ASN A 48 24.35 22.81 4.57
CA ASN A 48 25.13 23.93 5.05
C ASN A 48 24.26 25.19 5.17
N TYR A 49 24.80 26.30 5.67
CA TYR A 49 24.04 27.53 5.90
C TYR A 49 23.44 28.11 4.60
N THR A 50 24.22 28.18 3.53
CA THR A 50 23.77 28.75 2.24
C THR A 50 22.69 27.89 1.58
N ASP A 51 22.88 26.58 1.58
CA ASP A 51 21.88 25.64 1.03
C ASP A 51 20.60 25.63 1.90
N TYR A 52 20.73 25.83 3.23
CA TYR A 52 19.58 25.93 4.12
C TYR A 52 18.71 27.16 3.82
N GLU A 53 19.31 28.34 3.57
CA GLU A 53 18.55 29.53 3.20
C GLU A 53 17.74 29.32 1.92
N THR A 54 18.34 28.66 0.92
CA THR A 54 17.66 28.29 -0.32
C THR A 54 16.53 27.30 -0.07
N PHE A 55 16.79 26.25 0.71
CA PHE A 55 15.80 25.24 1.12
C PHE A 55 14.62 25.89 1.84
N GLU A 56 14.90 26.74 2.83
CA GLU A 56 13.86 27.43 3.62
C GLU A 56 13.01 28.35 2.73
N SER A 57 13.64 29.03 1.76
CA SER A 57 12.95 29.88 0.79
C SER A 57 11.97 29.07 -0.06
N ILE A 58 12.35 27.86 -0.51
CA ILE A 58 11.45 26.95 -1.24
C ILE A 58 10.35 26.44 -0.31
N ALA A 59 10.71 25.98 0.89
CA ALA A 59 9.77 25.40 1.86
C ALA A 59 8.66 26.36 2.32
N LYS A 60 8.93 27.67 2.32
CA LYS A 60 7.96 28.73 2.66
C LYS A 60 7.00 29.07 1.53
N GLN A 61 7.19 28.56 0.32
CA GLN A 61 6.27 28.82 -0.79
C GLN A 61 4.96 28.08 -0.57
N THR A 62 3.85 28.72 -0.89
CA THR A 62 2.50 28.17 -0.71
C THR A 62 2.24 26.95 -1.62
N ARG A 63 2.94 26.87 -2.74
CA ARG A 63 2.89 25.74 -3.66
C ARG A 63 4.31 25.38 -4.08
N THR A 64 4.71 24.18 -3.75
CA THR A 64 5.96 23.57 -4.21
C THR A 64 5.60 22.38 -5.09
N ASP A 65 6.34 22.20 -6.15
CA ASP A 65 6.25 21.02 -7.01
C ASP A 65 7.55 20.20 -6.96
N LEU A 66 7.49 18.99 -7.49
CA LEU A 66 8.66 18.11 -7.51
C LEU A 66 9.83 18.71 -8.28
N SER A 67 9.58 19.47 -9.35
CA SER A 67 10.64 20.04 -10.20
C SER A 67 11.48 21.08 -9.45
N MET A 68 10.87 21.85 -8.56
CA MET A 68 11.58 22.81 -7.70
C MET A 68 12.54 22.08 -6.75
N TRP A 69 12.09 20.98 -6.16
CA TRP A 69 12.92 20.16 -5.29
C TRP A 69 14.03 19.44 -6.05
N GLN A 70 13.76 18.97 -7.26
CA GLN A 70 14.77 18.38 -8.14
C GLN A 70 15.83 19.39 -8.57
N ALA A 71 15.43 20.63 -8.85
CA ALA A 71 16.36 21.71 -9.15
C ALA A 71 17.26 22.05 -7.95
N PHE A 72 16.72 21.94 -6.72
CA PHE A 72 17.48 22.10 -5.50
C PHE A 72 18.39 20.90 -5.21
N PHE A 73 17.88 19.67 -5.33
CA PHE A 73 18.64 18.45 -5.08
C PHE A 73 18.16 17.33 -6.02
N ALA A 74 19.00 16.97 -6.99
CA ALA A 74 18.64 16.11 -8.11
C ALA A 74 18.23 14.67 -7.72
N ASP A 75 18.63 14.22 -6.51
CA ASP A 75 18.26 12.90 -6.02
C ASP A 75 16.80 12.82 -5.51
N ILE A 76 16.12 13.97 -5.33
CA ILE A 76 14.70 14.01 -4.99
C ILE A 76 13.90 13.67 -6.24
N ARG A 77 13.38 12.46 -6.29
CA ARG A 77 12.62 11.93 -7.43
C ARG A 77 11.67 10.84 -6.99
N THR A 78 10.70 10.49 -7.80
CA THR A 78 9.84 9.34 -7.50
C THR A 78 10.61 8.02 -7.63
N THR A 79 10.48 7.16 -6.64
CA THR A 79 11.09 5.83 -6.64
C THR A 79 10.32 4.85 -7.51
N LEU A 80 8.99 5.01 -7.61
CA LEU A 80 8.19 4.12 -8.43
C LEU A 80 8.01 4.66 -9.85
N ILE A 81 7.86 3.71 -10.78
CA ILE A 81 7.66 3.94 -12.20
C ILE A 81 6.25 3.48 -12.56
N GLY A 82 5.48 4.34 -13.20
CA GLY A 82 4.12 4.01 -13.63
C GLY A 82 3.25 5.24 -13.83
N ASP A 83 1.95 5.02 -13.82
CA ASP A 83 0.93 6.07 -13.95
C ASP A 83 0.77 6.77 -12.59
N ILE A 84 1.45 7.92 -12.44
CA ILE A 84 1.51 8.68 -11.20
C ILE A 84 0.35 9.66 -11.16
N GLY A 85 -0.51 9.50 -10.14
CA GLY A 85 -1.58 10.44 -9.80
C GLY A 85 -1.29 11.23 -8.53
N SER A 86 -2.06 12.28 -8.31
CA SER A 86 -2.14 13.03 -7.04
C SER A 86 -0.80 13.41 -6.40
N LEU A 87 0.21 13.78 -7.22
CA LEU A 87 1.55 14.11 -6.71
C LEU A 87 1.52 15.43 -5.93
N THR A 88 1.98 15.37 -4.69
CA THR A 88 2.12 16.53 -3.78
C THR A 88 3.50 16.52 -3.12
N THR A 89 4.00 17.71 -2.79
CA THR A 89 5.25 17.86 -2.05
C THR A 89 5.04 18.73 -0.82
N SER A 90 5.78 18.42 0.25
CA SER A 90 5.84 19.23 1.47
C SER A 90 7.26 19.21 2.03
N ALA A 91 7.60 20.16 2.88
CA ALA A 91 8.90 20.22 3.52
C ALA A 91 8.82 20.62 4.99
N SER A 92 9.79 20.16 5.77
CA SER A 92 10.00 20.58 7.14
C SER A 92 11.46 20.98 7.36
N THR A 93 11.67 22.03 8.17
CA THR A 93 12.99 22.63 8.41
C THR A 93 13.47 22.30 9.83
N ALA A 94 14.74 21.96 9.97
CA ALA A 94 15.41 21.74 11.27
C ALA A 94 16.60 22.68 11.51
N GLY A 95 16.96 23.49 10.52
CA GLY A 95 18.09 24.43 10.59
C GLY A 95 19.35 23.95 9.88
N ALA A 96 20.24 24.87 9.60
CA ALA A 96 21.54 24.58 8.99
C ALA A 96 22.40 23.67 9.87
N GLY A 97 23.11 22.73 9.26
CA GLY A 97 23.96 21.76 9.96
C GLY A 97 23.21 20.63 10.67
N ASN A 98 21.90 20.72 10.81
CA ASN A 98 21.09 19.71 11.50
C ASN A 98 20.57 18.64 10.53
N PHE A 99 20.44 17.42 11.04
CA PHE A 99 19.65 16.37 10.41
C PHE A 99 18.17 16.64 10.69
N GLY A 100 17.33 16.53 9.67
CA GLY A 100 15.88 16.70 9.84
C GLY A 100 15.26 17.78 8.95
N ASN A 101 16.04 18.37 8.03
CA ASN A 101 15.48 19.08 6.90
C ASN A 101 14.91 18.04 5.94
N ASN A 102 13.58 17.94 5.88
CA ASN A 102 12.93 16.88 5.11
C ASN A 102 12.15 17.46 3.94
N VAL A 103 12.21 16.76 2.82
CA VAL A 103 11.25 16.87 1.73
C VAL A 103 10.42 15.60 1.70
N ILE A 104 9.11 15.73 1.66
CA ILE A 104 8.18 14.61 1.54
C ILE A 104 7.47 14.72 0.20
N VAL A 105 7.49 13.64 -0.54
CA VAL A 105 6.81 13.50 -1.84
C VAL A 105 5.77 12.42 -1.68
N ASN A 106 4.48 12.77 -1.84
CA ASN A 106 3.39 11.82 -1.79
C ASN A 106 2.75 11.71 -3.17
N TYR A 107 2.42 10.50 -3.59
CA TYR A 107 1.76 10.23 -4.85
C TYR A 107 1.06 8.89 -4.85
N ASP A 108 0.10 8.73 -5.76
CA ASP A 108 -0.60 7.48 -5.98
C ASP A 108 -0.10 6.82 -7.27
N ILE A 109 -0.06 5.49 -7.30
CA ILE A 109 0.26 4.70 -8.50
C ILE A 109 -0.84 3.69 -8.74
N SER A 110 -1.45 3.76 -9.91
CA SER A 110 -2.38 2.76 -10.38
C SER A 110 -1.65 1.54 -10.93
N GLY A 111 -2.18 0.33 -10.66
CA GLY A 111 -1.61 -0.92 -11.16
C GLY A 111 -0.18 -1.18 -10.68
N PHE A 112 0.13 -0.78 -9.45
CA PHE A 112 1.43 -1.08 -8.81
C PHE A 112 1.67 -2.58 -8.73
N SER A 113 0.65 -3.36 -8.37
CA SER A 113 0.68 -4.82 -8.40
C SER A 113 -0.05 -5.35 -9.62
N THR A 114 0.49 -6.41 -10.19
CA THR A 114 -0.11 -7.08 -11.36
C THR A 114 -0.87 -8.33 -10.89
N LYS A 115 -2.12 -8.48 -11.34
CA LYS A 115 -2.88 -9.71 -11.12
C LYS A 115 -2.25 -10.83 -11.94
N VAL A 116 -1.77 -11.88 -11.26
CA VAL A 116 -1.06 -13.00 -11.90
C VAL A 116 -1.88 -14.29 -11.93
N ASP A 117 -2.82 -14.46 -10.97
CA ASP A 117 -3.65 -15.66 -10.91
C ASP A 117 -4.96 -15.38 -10.15
N LYS A 118 -5.91 -16.34 -10.28
CA LYS A 118 -7.15 -16.36 -9.49
C LYS A 118 -7.50 -17.80 -9.14
N VAL A 119 -7.56 -18.11 -7.87
CA VAL A 119 -7.91 -19.44 -7.36
C VAL A 119 -9.17 -19.34 -6.51
N GLY A 120 -10.29 -19.76 -7.06
CA GLY A 120 -11.59 -19.58 -6.42
C GLY A 120 -11.92 -18.10 -6.25
N ARG A 121 -12.03 -17.66 -4.99
CA ARG A 121 -12.27 -16.24 -4.63
C ARG A 121 -10.98 -15.47 -4.32
N ASP A 122 -9.86 -16.15 -4.26
CA ASP A 122 -8.58 -15.51 -4.00
C ASP A 122 -7.97 -14.97 -5.31
N ILE A 123 -7.73 -13.68 -5.37
CA ILE A 123 -6.98 -13.02 -6.44
C ILE A 123 -5.54 -12.90 -5.97
N ILE A 124 -4.60 -13.40 -6.78
CA ILE A 124 -3.17 -13.33 -6.49
C ILE A 124 -2.56 -12.17 -7.26
N PHE A 125 -1.94 -11.26 -6.52
CA PHE A 125 -1.19 -10.12 -7.04
C PHE A 125 0.31 -10.34 -6.88
N GLU A 126 1.09 -9.76 -7.80
CA GLU A 126 2.55 -9.72 -7.72
C GLU A 126 3.06 -8.29 -7.94
N VAL A 127 3.92 -7.85 -7.05
CA VAL A 127 4.77 -6.66 -7.21
C VAL A 127 6.14 -7.14 -7.65
N ASN A 128 6.69 -6.55 -8.69
CA ASN A 128 8.00 -6.93 -9.21
C ASN A 128 8.95 -5.73 -9.35
N GLU A 129 10.23 -6.02 -9.62
CA GLU A 129 11.30 -5.04 -9.74
C GLU A 129 11.06 -3.96 -10.80
N SER A 130 10.33 -4.26 -11.87
CA SER A 130 10.09 -3.30 -12.96
C SER A 130 9.27 -2.07 -12.54
N LYS A 131 8.62 -2.13 -11.38
CA LYS A 131 7.86 -1.02 -10.79
C LYS A 131 8.76 0.00 -10.09
N PHE A 132 10.04 -0.29 -9.93
CA PHE A 132 10.96 0.54 -9.15
C PHE A 132 12.07 1.12 -10.01
N SER A 133 12.42 2.38 -9.77
CA SER A 133 13.64 3.00 -10.32
C SER A 133 14.93 2.36 -9.76
N PHE A 134 14.81 1.54 -8.73
CA PHE A 134 15.90 0.76 -8.15
C PHE A 134 16.31 -0.44 -9.01
N TYR A 135 15.46 -0.87 -9.94
CA TYR A 135 15.79 -1.92 -10.88
C TYR A 135 16.72 -1.40 -11.99
N GLN A 136 17.80 -2.13 -12.22
CA GLN A 136 18.81 -1.81 -13.23
C GLN A 136 18.73 -2.86 -14.36
N PRO A 137 17.95 -2.62 -15.42
CA PRO A 137 17.69 -3.62 -16.45
C PRO A 137 18.94 -4.08 -17.22
N VAL A 138 19.98 -3.22 -17.31
CA VAL A 138 21.23 -3.56 -18.01
C VAL A 138 22.00 -4.69 -17.35
N ILE A 139 21.96 -4.76 -16.03
CA ILE A 139 22.67 -5.78 -15.24
C ILE A 139 21.72 -6.76 -14.58
N ASP A 140 20.41 -6.60 -14.79
CA ASP A 140 19.34 -7.42 -14.21
C ASP A 140 19.48 -7.54 -12.68
N LYS A 141 19.52 -6.38 -12.01
CA LYS A 141 19.67 -6.28 -10.54
C LYS A 141 18.70 -5.27 -9.97
N PHE A 142 18.20 -5.60 -8.78
CA PHE A 142 17.47 -4.69 -7.91
C PHE A 142 18.44 -4.13 -6.86
N ILE A 143 18.63 -2.81 -6.85
CA ILE A 143 19.62 -2.15 -6.01
C ILE A 143 18.92 -1.13 -5.11
N ILE A 144 18.86 -1.42 -3.81
CA ILE A 144 18.42 -0.42 -2.82
C ILE A 144 19.63 0.45 -2.46
N PRO A 145 19.60 1.76 -2.76
CA PRO A 145 20.72 2.65 -2.51
C PRO A 145 21.08 2.75 -1.03
N TRP A 146 22.32 3.14 -0.76
CA TRP A 146 22.76 3.43 0.60
C TRP A 146 21.91 4.55 1.23
N LYS A 147 21.69 4.50 2.55
CA LYS A 147 20.80 5.41 3.31
C LYS A 147 19.32 5.33 2.92
N THR A 148 18.90 4.32 2.14
CA THR A 148 17.51 4.13 1.76
C THR A 148 16.86 3.05 2.61
N GLU A 149 15.66 3.31 3.08
CA GLU A 149 14.77 2.36 3.74
C GLU A 149 13.52 2.21 2.87
N LEU A 150 13.27 0.99 2.39
CA LEU A 150 12.08 0.64 1.62
C LEU A 150 11.10 -0.10 2.52
N GLN A 151 9.92 0.43 2.69
CA GLN A 151 8.82 -0.17 3.44
C GLN A 151 7.66 -0.49 2.50
N LEU A 152 7.21 -1.73 2.50
CA LEU A 152 5.99 -2.16 1.84
C LEU A 152 4.95 -2.49 2.90
N LYS A 153 3.91 -1.67 2.98
CA LYS A 153 2.77 -1.82 3.88
C LYS A 153 1.59 -2.38 3.11
N PHE A 154 0.84 -3.24 3.75
CA PHE A 154 -0.37 -3.78 3.17
C PHE A 154 -1.58 -3.18 3.90
N ASP A 155 -2.62 -2.83 3.14
CA ASP A 155 -3.89 -2.42 3.73
C ASP A 155 -4.35 -3.42 4.81
N SER A 156 -5.03 -2.95 5.84
CA SER A 156 -5.46 -3.75 7.00
C SER A 156 -6.31 -4.98 6.63
N THR A 157 -6.91 -4.97 5.45
CA THR A 157 -7.67 -6.12 4.91
C THR A 157 -6.77 -7.24 4.39
N ILE A 158 -5.47 -6.95 4.09
CA ILE A 158 -4.48 -7.92 3.62
C ILE A 158 -3.68 -8.42 4.81
N LYS A 159 -4.08 -9.57 5.35
CA LYS A 159 -3.45 -10.15 6.54
C LYS A 159 -2.07 -10.73 6.21
N LYS A 160 -1.21 -10.89 7.22
CA LYS A 160 0.10 -11.56 7.11
C LYS A 160 0.00 -12.94 6.42
N THR A 161 -1.03 -13.72 6.71
CA THR A 161 -1.27 -15.04 6.12
C THR A 161 -1.58 -15.00 4.62
N ASN A 162 -1.87 -13.82 4.10
CA ASN A 162 -2.14 -13.60 2.69
C ASN A 162 -0.85 -13.31 1.89
N ILE A 163 0.27 -13.06 2.55
CA ILE A 163 1.56 -12.87 1.89
C ILE A 163 2.15 -14.25 1.60
N MET A 164 2.35 -14.56 0.31
CA MET A 164 2.70 -15.90 -0.16
C MET A 164 4.19 -16.07 -0.41
N ASP A 165 4.81 -15.08 -1.06
CA ASP A 165 6.21 -15.15 -1.47
C ASP A 165 6.82 -13.76 -1.38
N VAL A 166 8.03 -13.68 -0.82
CA VAL A 166 8.76 -12.42 -0.64
C VAL A 166 10.23 -12.66 -0.99
N THR A 167 10.63 -12.09 -2.11
CA THR A 167 12.01 -12.14 -2.60
C THR A 167 12.50 -10.73 -2.92
N PRO A 168 13.63 -10.28 -2.36
CA PRO A 168 14.46 -10.93 -1.34
C PRO A 168 13.80 -10.91 0.05
N SER A 169 14.27 -11.76 0.94
CA SER A 169 13.76 -11.74 2.33
C SER A 169 13.92 -10.34 2.94
N PRO A 170 12.89 -9.80 3.58
CA PRO A 170 12.96 -8.48 4.21
C PRO A 170 13.97 -8.49 5.37
N SER A 171 14.56 -7.33 5.63
CA SER A 171 15.43 -7.11 6.79
C SER A 171 14.64 -7.18 8.10
N GLN A 172 13.38 -6.74 8.05
CA GLN A 172 12.44 -6.76 9.17
C GLN A 172 11.01 -6.94 8.65
N SER A 173 10.18 -7.62 9.43
CA SER A 173 8.73 -7.68 9.21
C SER A 173 8.00 -7.48 10.54
N SER A 174 6.97 -6.66 10.54
CA SER A 174 6.22 -6.31 11.76
C SER A 174 4.79 -5.87 11.44
N MET A 175 3.95 -5.82 12.48
CA MET A 175 2.67 -5.10 12.41
C MET A 175 2.93 -3.67 12.89
N ILE A 176 2.62 -2.70 12.07
CA ILE A 176 2.73 -1.27 12.36
C ILE A 176 1.35 -0.66 12.03
N ASP A 177 0.71 -0.02 13.01
CA ASP A 177 -0.62 0.60 12.84
C ASP A 177 -1.66 -0.36 12.23
N ASP A 178 -1.72 -1.61 12.74
CA ASP A 178 -2.56 -2.71 12.24
C ASP A 178 -2.31 -3.13 10.78
N GLN A 179 -1.22 -2.64 10.17
CA GLN A 179 -0.79 -2.99 8.82
C GLN A 179 0.44 -3.89 8.86
N TYR A 180 0.42 -4.98 8.10
CA TYR A 180 1.60 -5.81 7.95
C TYR A 180 2.63 -5.09 7.07
N THR A 181 3.83 -4.91 7.61
CA THR A 181 4.88 -4.12 6.98
C THR A 181 6.13 -4.96 6.78
N LEU A 182 6.67 -4.92 5.57
CA LEU A 182 7.96 -5.49 5.18
C LEU A 182 8.96 -4.35 4.99
N VAL A 183 10.16 -4.48 5.55
CA VAL A 183 11.20 -3.44 5.52
C VAL A 183 12.50 -4.00 4.96
N TRP A 184 13.09 -3.28 4.01
CA TRP A 184 14.44 -3.54 3.48
C TRP A 184 15.31 -2.30 3.70
N TYR A 185 16.49 -2.52 4.25
CA TYR A 185 17.49 -1.46 4.43
C TYR A 185 18.49 -1.45 3.30
N GLY A 186 18.93 -0.24 2.92
CA GLY A 186 19.86 0.01 1.83
C GLY A 186 21.27 -0.50 2.04
N SER A 187 22.04 -0.31 1.01
CA SER A 187 23.24 -1.00 0.54
C SER A 187 23.00 -2.47 0.23
N ARG A 188 21.95 -2.73 -0.53
CA ARG A 188 21.55 -4.08 -0.91
C ARG A 188 21.48 -4.24 -2.42
N ILE A 189 22.01 -5.35 -2.93
CA ILE A 189 21.94 -5.73 -4.35
C ILE A 189 21.37 -7.15 -4.40
N ASP A 190 20.21 -7.28 -5.03
CA ASP A 190 19.50 -8.55 -5.17
C ASP A 190 19.31 -8.89 -6.65
N ASN A 191 19.16 -10.18 -6.96
CA ASN A 191 18.92 -10.63 -8.33
C ASN A 191 17.49 -10.37 -8.80
N ARG A 192 16.57 -10.27 -7.86
CA ARG A 192 15.14 -10.13 -8.12
C ARG A 192 14.46 -9.45 -6.94
N PHE A 193 13.42 -8.68 -7.25
CA PHE A 193 12.44 -8.23 -6.27
C PHE A 193 11.04 -8.68 -6.69
N ALA A 194 10.40 -9.49 -5.86
CA ALA A 194 9.03 -9.94 -6.08
C ALA A 194 8.32 -10.12 -4.74
N VAL A 195 7.10 -9.64 -4.65
CA VAL A 195 6.23 -9.88 -3.49
C VAL A 195 4.89 -10.35 -4.01
N LYS A 196 4.49 -11.58 -3.63
CA LYS A 196 3.19 -12.13 -3.96
C LYS A 196 2.27 -12.10 -2.76
N TYR A 197 1.06 -11.65 -2.97
CA TYR A 197 0.02 -11.64 -1.94
C TYR A 197 -1.33 -11.96 -2.56
N LYS A 198 -2.23 -12.43 -1.73
CA LYS A 198 -3.60 -12.75 -2.13
C LYS A 198 -4.61 -11.82 -1.46
N VAL A 199 -5.65 -11.52 -2.19
CA VAL A 199 -6.80 -10.74 -1.73
C VAL A 199 -8.05 -11.55 -2.01
N GLU A 200 -8.89 -11.72 -1.01
CA GLU A 200 -10.19 -12.34 -1.22
C GLU A 200 -11.09 -11.38 -2.02
N GLU A 201 -11.61 -11.87 -3.16
CA GLU A 201 -12.54 -11.10 -3.97
C GLU A 201 -13.75 -10.72 -3.11
N ASN A 202 -14.05 -9.44 -3.08
CA ASN A 202 -15.31 -9.02 -2.49
C ASN A 202 -16.41 -9.74 -3.23
N VAL A 203 -17.21 -10.52 -2.51
CA VAL A 203 -18.56 -10.83 -3.00
C VAL A 203 -19.20 -9.46 -3.09
N GLY A 204 -19.29 -8.92 -4.29
CA GLY A 204 -19.93 -7.63 -4.51
C GLY A 204 -21.21 -7.63 -3.69
N GLU A 205 -21.48 -6.57 -2.98
CA GLU A 205 -22.83 -6.36 -2.46
C GLU A 205 -23.72 -6.80 -3.59
N LEU A 206 -24.54 -7.83 -3.28
CA LEU A 206 -25.48 -8.35 -4.28
C LEU A 206 -26.11 -7.10 -4.86
N ASP A 207 -25.77 -6.76 -6.12
CA ASP A 207 -26.37 -5.61 -6.78
C ASP A 207 -27.84 -5.95 -6.94
N ILE A 208 -28.57 -5.66 -5.85
CA ILE A 208 -29.99 -5.99 -5.71
C ILE A 208 -30.73 -5.33 -6.86
N ASP A 209 -30.27 -4.15 -7.29
CA ASP A 209 -30.87 -3.41 -8.41
C ASP A 209 -30.61 -4.13 -9.75
N ALA A 210 -29.40 -4.65 -9.97
CA ALA A 210 -29.10 -5.44 -11.16
C ALA A 210 -29.81 -6.80 -11.14
N ILE A 211 -29.93 -7.44 -9.98
CA ILE A 211 -30.69 -8.68 -9.83
C ILE A 211 -32.17 -8.42 -10.04
N LEU A 212 -32.74 -7.37 -9.45
CA LEU A 212 -34.12 -7.02 -9.60
C LEU A 212 -34.43 -6.64 -11.04
N SER A 213 -33.58 -5.86 -11.71
CA SER A 213 -33.79 -5.47 -13.12
C SER A 213 -33.71 -6.70 -14.04
N SER A 214 -32.69 -7.55 -13.89
CA SER A 214 -32.56 -8.78 -14.70
C SER A 214 -33.71 -9.76 -14.44
N THR A 215 -34.17 -9.85 -13.19
CA THR A 215 -35.34 -10.68 -12.81
C THR A 215 -36.61 -10.12 -13.41
N TYR A 216 -36.80 -8.79 -13.35
CA TYR A 216 -37.92 -8.12 -13.96
C TYR A 216 -37.95 -8.33 -15.48
N ASP A 217 -36.83 -8.13 -16.16
CA ASP A 217 -36.70 -8.33 -17.60
C ASP A 217 -36.97 -9.78 -18.00
N PHE A 218 -36.47 -10.74 -17.21
CA PHE A 218 -36.76 -12.16 -17.43
C PHE A 218 -38.27 -12.43 -17.37
N PHE A 219 -38.95 -11.97 -16.32
CA PHE A 219 -40.38 -12.19 -16.14
C PHE A 219 -41.23 -11.42 -17.16
N TYR A 220 -40.83 -10.23 -17.52
CA TYR A 220 -41.50 -9.42 -18.55
C TYR A 220 -41.45 -10.09 -19.93
N ASN A 221 -40.30 -10.63 -20.29
CA ASN A 221 -40.11 -11.29 -21.57
C ASN A 221 -40.62 -12.76 -21.60
N ASN A 222 -40.96 -13.33 -20.45
CA ASN A 222 -41.41 -14.72 -20.33
C ASN A 222 -42.72 -14.83 -19.53
N PRO A 223 -43.86 -14.37 -20.07
CA PRO A 223 -45.13 -14.28 -19.33
C PRO A 223 -45.65 -15.61 -18.79
N VAL A 224 -45.32 -16.74 -19.47
CA VAL A 224 -45.72 -18.08 -18.99
C VAL A 224 -45.01 -18.45 -17.67
N TYR A 225 -43.69 -18.14 -17.54
CA TYR A 225 -42.95 -18.37 -16.31
C TYR A 225 -43.42 -17.43 -15.20
N SER A 226 -43.74 -16.18 -15.54
CA SER A 226 -44.32 -15.19 -14.59
C SER A 226 -45.62 -15.70 -13.99
N ALA A 227 -46.52 -16.20 -14.83
CA ALA A 227 -47.78 -16.80 -14.36
C ALA A 227 -47.54 -18.02 -13.48
N ALA A 228 -46.63 -18.89 -13.83
CA ALA A 228 -46.30 -20.09 -13.03
C ALA A 228 -45.76 -19.71 -11.66
N VAL A 229 -44.82 -18.74 -11.56
CA VAL A 229 -44.26 -18.25 -10.29
C VAL A 229 -45.33 -17.60 -9.41
N ILE A 230 -46.23 -16.79 -10.01
CA ILE A 230 -47.34 -16.21 -9.24
C ILE A 230 -48.25 -17.31 -8.66
N VAL A 231 -48.58 -18.33 -9.43
CA VAL A 231 -49.37 -19.47 -8.97
C VAL A 231 -48.67 -20.18 -7.79
N VAL A 232 -47.38 -20.45 -7.89
CA VAL A 232 -46.60 -21.06 -6.82
C VAL A 232 -46.61 -20.19 -5.57
N LEU A 233 -46.40 -18.89 -5.70
CA LEU A 233 -46.42 -17.95 -4.56
C LEU A 233 -47.80 -17.89 -3.89
N VAL A 234 -48.86 -17.91 -4.67
CA VAL A 234 -50.24 -17.96 -4.13
C VAL A 234 -50.48 -19.26 -3.38
N ILE A 235 -50.03 -20.38 -3.92
CA ILE A 235 -50.11 -21.70 -3.22
C ILE A 235 -49.34 -21.65 -1.91
N LEU A 236 -48.10 -21.15 -1.91
CA LEU A 236 -47.30 -21.01 -0.70
C LEU A 236 -47.95 -20.09 0.34
N LEU A 237 -48.56 -19.00 -0.09
CA LEU A 237 -49.31 -18.10 0.80
C LEU A 237 -50.54 -18.76 1.44
N ILE A 238 -51.29 -19.52 0.65
CA ILE A 238 -52.48 -20.22 1.13
C ILE A 238 -52.08 -21.35 2.13
N TYR A 239 -51.02 -22.08 1.81
CA TYR A 239 -50.52 -23.20 2.61
C TYR A 239 -49.44 -22.83 3.63
N ARG A 240 -49.15 -21.52 3.85
CA ARG A 240 -48.07 -21.06 4.74
C ARG A 240 -48.16 -21.61 6.16
N LYS A 241 -49.41 -21.73 6.72
CA LYS A 241 -49.63 -22.24 8.08
C LYS A 241 -49.25 -23.71 8.25
N PRO A 242 -49.70 -24.63 7.37
CA PRO A 242 -49.27 -26.02 7.49
C PRO A 242 -47.79 -26.23 7.17
N ILE A 243 -47.20 -25.46 6.26
CA ILE A 243 -45.76 -25.58 5.92
C ILE A 243 -44.89 -25.14 7.11
N ILE A 244 -45.21 -24.04 7.79
CA ILE A 244 -44.47 -23.56 8.97
C ILE A 244 -44.60 -24.56 10.12
N GLY A 245 -45.77 -25.22 10.30
CA GLY A 245 -45.94 -26.28 11.26
C GLY A 245 -45.04 -27.49 11.00
N LEU A 246 -44.97 -27.97 9.77
CA LEU A 246 -44.11 -29.07 9.35
C LEU A 246 -42.59 -28.79 9.53
N ILE A 247 -42.16 -27.55 9.24
CA ILE A 247 -40.77 -27.13 9.46
C ILE A 247 -40.46 -27.01 10.94
N GLY A 248 -41.39 -26.48 11.76
CA GLY A 248 -41.26 -26.39 13.22
C GLY A 248 -41.07 -27.74 13.90
N GLU A 249 -41.85 -28.77 13.48
CA GLU A 249 -41.70 -30.13 14.00
C GLU A 249 -40.39 -30.82 13.56
N SER A 250 -39.84 -30.48 12.38
CA SER A 250 -38.58 -31.04 11.90
C SER A 250 -37.33 -30.47 12.57
N PHE A 251 -37.38 -29.26 13.10
CA PHE A 251 -36.27 -28.58 13.77
C PHE A 251 -36.44 -28.43 15.28
N GLY A 252 -37.58 -28.82 15.84
CA GLY A 252 -37.91 -28.70 17.27
C GLY A 252 -37.61 -29.95 18.09
N GLY A 253 -36.57 -30.71 17.78
CA GLY A 253 -36.05 -31.75 18.67
C GLY A 253 -35.28 -31.10 19.83
N GLU A 254 -35.98 -30.64 20.86
CA GLU A 254 -35.36 -30.33 22.15
C GLU A 254 -34.84 -31.62 22.79
N GLU A 255 -33.53 -31.86 22.70
CA GLU A 255 -32.87 -32.75 23.63
C GLU A 255 -32.87 -32.10 25.03
N GLU A 256 -33.79 -32.54 25.88
CA GLU A 256 -33.82 -32.21 27.30
C GLU A 256 -32.57 -32.81 27.96
N ILE A 257 -31.50 -31.99 28.13
CA ILE A 257 -30.28 -32.37 28.85
C ILE A 257 -30.63 -32.42 30.34
N GLU A 258 -30.95 -33.62 30.85
CA GLU A 258 -31.05 -33.89 32.30
C GLU A 258 -29.71 -33.59 32.97
N MET A 259 -29.66 -32.51 33.74
CA MET A 259 -28.52 -32.23 34.63
C MET A 259 -28.52 -33.17 35.83
N PRO A 260 -27.44 -33.89 36.14
CA PRO A 260 -27.35 -34.73 37.30
C PRO A 260 -27.43 -33.91 38.58
N LYS A 261 -28.41 -34.24 39.45
CA LYS A 261 -28.55 -33.69 40.80
C LYS A 261 -27.32 -34.06 41.63
N ARG A 262 -26.52 -33.03 42.02
CA ARG A 262 -25.51 -33.20 43.06
C ARG A 262 -26.19 -33.48 44.38
N GLY A 263 -26.00 -34.69 44.91
CA GLY A 263 -26.34 -35.06 46.27
C GLY A 263 -25.41 -34.35 47.28
N VAL A 264 -25.98 -34.05 48.42
CA VAL A 264 -25.41 -33.46 49.64
C VAL A 264 -24.29 -34.33 50.21
#